data_3494276683447c1b5f1f79ae9bd7d542
#
_entry.id   3494276683447c1b5f1f79ae9bd7d542
#
_cell.length_a   1.000
_cell.length_b   1.000
_cell.length_c   1.000
_cell.angle_alpha   90.00
_cell.angle_beta   90.00
_cell.angle_gamma   90.00
#
_symmetry.space_group_name_H-M   'P 1'
#
loop_
_entity.id
_entity.type
_entity.pdbx_description
1 polymer ?
#
loop_
_entity_poly.entity_id
_entity_poly.type
_entity_poly.pdbx_seq_one_letter_code
_entity_poly.pdbx_strand_id
1 'polypeptide(L)'
;MNSFEKDWRFTRNSGKGFESAELDDSSWEKIDIPHDWAIAGPFSPDHDSEVIVDDPIEHTRKVFSHPGCTGGLPHVGKGFYRKHFELNLKPEQSARVEFDGIMSHAEVYCNGRYVGGRPYGYSSFALDLTPF
;
A
#
# COMPACT_ATOMS: atom_id res chain seq x y z
N MET A 1 -13.74 -20.07 6.66
CA MET A 1 -12.97 -19.01 5.96
C MET A 1 -12.43 -18.11 7.05
N ASN A 2 -11.14 -18.11 7.31
CA ASN A 2 -10.58 -17.16 8.28
C ASN A 2 -10.60 -15.79 7.62
N SER A 3 -11.14 -14.80 8.33
CA SER A 3 -11.13 -13.42 7.82
C SER A 3 -9.68 -12.92 7.74
N PHE A 4 -9.17 -12.78 6.54
CA PHE A 4 -7.83 -12.25 6.30
C PHE A 4 -7.75 -10.73 6.52
N GLU A 5 -8.87 -10.10 6.81
CA GLU A 5 -9.05 -8.65 7.01
C GLU A 5 -8.63 -8.17 8.40
N LYS A 6 -8.49 -9.08 9.37
CA LYS A 6 -8.24 -8.75 10.79
C LYS A 6 -6.77 -8.81 11.15
N ASP A 7 -6.39 -8.12 12.23
CA ASP A 7 -5.08 -8.21 12.88
C ASP A 7 -3.89 -7.91 11.95
N TRP A 8 -3.98 -6.88 11.14
CA TRP A 8 -2.86 -6.33 10.40
C TRP A 8 -2.01 -5.41 11.27
N ARG A 9 -0.78 -5.21 10.88
CA ARG A 9 0.14 -4.20 11.42
C ARG A 9 0.36 -3.11 10.39
N PHE A 10 0.35 -1.87 10.83
CA PHE A 10 0.50 -0.70 9.97
C PHE A 10 1.52 0.27 10.53
N THR A 11 2.32 0.87 9.66
CA THR A 11 3.13 2.05 9.97
C THR A 11 3.36 2.90 8.72
N ARG A 12 3.58 4.19 8.92
CA ARG A 12 4.03 5.12 7.86
C ARG A 12 5.55 5.25 7.81
N ASN A 13 6.23 4.80 8.85
CA ASN A 13 7.67 4.96 9.04
C ASN A 13 8.34 3.60 9.17
N SER A 14 8.59 2.96 8.04
CA SER A 14 9.44 1.77 8.02
C SER A 14 10.79 2.10 7.41
N GLY A 15 11.85 1.66 8.06
CA GLY A 15 13.22 1.76 7.57
C GLY A 15 13.55 0.73 6.50
N LYS A 16 14.84 0.62 6.17
CA LYS A 16 15.34 -0.46 5.30
C LYS A 16 15.07 -1.82 5.95
N GLY A 17 14.75 -2.82 5.14
CA GLY A 17 14.48 -4.17 5.61
C GLY A 17 13.04 -4.39 6.07
N PHE A 18 12.12 -3.47 5.72
CA PHE A 18 10.69 -3.60 6.03
C PHE A 18 10.08 -4.90 5.51
N GLU A 19 10.66 -5.49 4.47
CA GLU A 19 10.26 -6.74 3.85
C GLU A 19 10.67 -7.98 4.64
N SER A 20 11.62 -7.86 5.56
CA SER A 20 12.17 -9.00 6.32
C SER A 20 11.10 -9.69 7.18
N ALA A 21 11.06 -11.01 7.13
CA ALA A 21 10.21 -11.80 8.01
C ALA A 21 10.57 -11.63 9.50
N GLU A 22 11.85 -11.35 9.78
CA GLU A 22 12.39 -11.19 11.15
C GLU A 22 12.22 -9.77 11.71
N LEU A 23 11.60 -8.87 10.95
CA LEU A 23 11.39 -7.49 11.42
C LEU A 23 10.46 -7.50 12.65
N ASP A 24 10.92 -6.85 13.74
CA ASP A 24 10.05 -6.58 14.89
C ASP A 24 9.07 -5.46 14.56
N ASP A 25 7.81 -5.83 14.37
CA ASP A 25 6.70 -4.92 14.12
C ASP A 25 5.78 -4.74 15.34
N SER A 26 6.26 -5.11 16.54
CA SER A 26 5.48 -5.03 17.77
C SER A 26 5.00 -3.60 18.09
N SER A 27 5.77 -2.59 17.66
CA SER A 27 5.43 -1.18 17.81
C SER A 27 4.48 -0.63 16.73
N TRP A 28 4.19 -1.42 15.68
CA TRP A 28 3.29 -0.98 14.63
C TRP A 28 1.84 -0.98 15.11
N GLU A 29 1.05 -0.08 14.56
CA GLU A 29 -0.37 0.01 14.85
C GLU A 29 -1.11 -1.26 14.46
N LYS A 30 -2.01 -1.73 15.32
CA LYS A 30 -2.93 -2.82 14.99
C LYS A 30 -4.14 -2.25 14.30
N ILE A 31 -4.41 -2.75 13.10
CA ILE A 31 -5.53 -2.32 12.29
C ILE A 31 -6.27 -3.50 11.67
N ASP A 32 -7.48 -3.25 11.24
CA ASP A 32 -8.23 -4.12 10.33
C ASP A 32 -8.33 -3.46 8.97
N ILE A 33 -8.41 -4.24 7.89
CA ILE A 33 -8.66 -3.73 6.55
C ILE A 33 -10.15 -3.89 6.19
N PRO A 34 -10.72 -3.01 5.34
CA PRO A 34 -10.06 -1.90 4.65
C PRO A 34 -9.60 -0.79 5.60
N HIS A 35 -8.46 -0.18 5.32
CA HIS A 35 -7.87 0.88 6.11
C HIS A 35 -7.38 2.01 5.20
N ASP A 36 -7.79 3.22 5.52
CA ASP A 36 -7.32 4.43 4.85
C ASP A 36 -6.67 5.37 5.88
N TRP A 37 -5.35 5.33 5.92
CA TRP A 37 -4.59 6.13 6.86
C TRP A 37 -4.57 7.63 6.52
N ALA A 38 -4.86 7.99 5.27
CA ALA A 38 -4.83 9.39 4.83
C ALA A 38 -5.97 10.20 5.45
N ILE A 39 -7.11 9.57 5.72
CA ILE A 39 -8.27 10.24 6.33
C ILE A 39 -8.12 10.52 7.82
N ALA A 40 -7.13 9.90 8.46
CA ALA A 40 -6.85 10.17 9.88
C ALA A 40 -6.08 11.49 10.10
N GLY A 41 -5.63 12.14 9.04
CA GLY A 41 -4.84 13.37 9.09
C GLY A 41 -3.35 13.11 9.42
N PRO A 42 -2.61 14.17 9.72
CA PRO A 42 -3.06 15.56 9.76
C PRO A 42 -3.43 16.08 8.37
N PHE A 43 -4.46 16.89 8.31
CA PHE A 43 -4.85 17.61 7.09
C PHE A 43 -4.09 18.91 6.98
N SER A 44 -3.64 19.25 5.77
CA SER A 44 -2.96 20.51 5.51
C SER A 44 -3.24 20.98 4.07
N PRO A 45 -3.44 22.29 3.85
CA PRO A 45 -3.54 22.83 2.50
C PRO A 45 -2.25 22.69 1.68
N ASP A 46 -1.13 22.37 2.34
CA ASP A 46 0.16 22.16 1.69
C ASP A 46 0.35 20.72 1.19
N HIS A 47 -0.56 19.81 1.53
CA HIS A 47 -0.57 18.45 1.03
C HIS A 47 -1.17 18.40 -0.37
N ASP A 48 -0.56 17.63 -1.27
CA ASP A 48 -1.08 17.37 -2.63
C ASP A 48 -1.45 18.64 -3.40
N SER A 49 -0.65 19.71 -3.22
CA SER A 49 -0.94 21.04 -3.77
C SER A 49 -0.31 21.29 -5.15
N GLU A 50 0.47 20.36 -5.68
CA GLU A 50 1.16 20.56 -6.95
C GLU A 50 0.55 19.70 -8.06
N VAL A 51 0.09 20.36 -9.11
CA VAL A 51 -0.29 19.75 -10.38
C VAL A 51 0.73 20.14 -11.44
N ILE A 52 1.40 19.14 -11.99
CA ILE A 52 2.29 19.35 -13.13
C ILE A 52 1.47 19.13 -14.40
N VAL A 53 1.36 20.15 -15.23
CA VAL A 53 0.71 20.06 -16.53
C VAL A 53 1.78 20.22 -17.60
N ASP A 54 1.90 19.21 -18.46
CA ASP A 54 2.69 19.34 -19.68
C ASP A 54 1.86 20.11 -20.72
N ASP A 55 2.35 21.29 -21.12
CA ASP A 55 1.71 22.06 -22.17
C ASP A 55 2.09 21.47 -23.55
N PRO A 56 1.13 20.90 -24.28
CA PRO A 56 1.40 20.24 -25.56
C PRO A 56 1.76 21.23 -26.68
N ILE A 57 1.48 22.52 -26.52
CA ILE A 57 1.73 23.56 -27.51
C ILE A 57 3.10 24.20 -27.30
N GLU A 58 3.39 24.57 -26.05
CA GLU A 58 4.64 25.25 -25.70
C GLU A 58 5.77 24.26 -25.36
N HIS A 59 5.47 22.96 -25.23
CA HIS A 59 6.39 21.93 -24.76
C HIS A 59 7.08 22.29 -23.43
N THR A 60 6.37 23.03 -22.60
CA THR A 60 6.84 23.50 -21.30
C THR A 60 6.11 22.78 -20.19
N ARG A 61 6.82 22.57 -19.09
CA ARG A 61 6.25 22.03 -17.87
C ARG A 61 5.81 23.20 -16.99
N LYS A 62 4.52 23.30 -16.73
CA LYS A 62 3.97 24.31 -15.80
C LYS A 62 3.56 23.60 -14.51
N VAL A 63 4.05 24.15 -13.39
CA VAL A 63 3.64 23.70 -12.05
C VAL A 63 2.58 24.68 -11.56
N PHE A 64 1.40 24.17 -11.30
CA PHE A 64 0.32 24.95 -10.68
C PHE A 64 0.12 24.42 -9.26
N SER A 65 0.07 25.32 -8.29
CA SER A 65 -0.39 24.97 -6.95
C SER A 65 -1.93 24.94 -6.96
N HIS A 66 -2.47 23.73 -7.07
CA HIS A 66 -3.90 23.50 -6.96
C HIS A 66 -4.15 22.44 -5.88
N PRO A 67 -5.19 22.60 -5.05
CA PRO A 67 -5.67 21.47 -4.28
C PRO A 67 -6.09 20.39 -5.26
N GLY A 68 -5.53 19.19 -5.12
CA GLY A 68 -5.84 18.04 -5.98
C GLY A 68 -7.32 17.65 -5.91
N CYS A 69 -7.71 16.57 -6.60
CA CYS A 69 -9.08 16.06 -6.61
C CYS A 69 -9.64 15.73 -5.21
N THR A 70 -8.76 15.56 -4.24
CA THR A 70 -9.06 15.34 -2.82
C THR A 70 -9.24 16.63 -2.02
N GLY A 71 -9.16 17.80 -2.65
CA GLY A 71 -9.11 19.09 -1.99
C GLY A 71 -7.72 19.44 -1.43
N GLY A 72 -6.68 18.65 -1.71
CA GLY A 72 -5.30 18.88 -1.28
C GLY A 72 -5.05 18.67 0.21
N LEU A 73 -6.03 18.19 0.97
CA LEU A 73 -5.95 18.10 2.42
C LEU A 73 -5.37 16.80 2.99
N PRO A 74 -5.65 15.61 2.39
CA PRO A 74 -5.13 14.36 2.93
C PRO A 74 -3.62 14.24 2.75
N HIS A 75 -2.97 13.67 3.74
CA HIS A 75 -1.55 13.40 3.67
C HIS A 75 -1.25 12.30 2.65
N VAL A 76 -0.24 12.52 1.81
CA VAL A 76 0.25 11.54 0.84
C VAL A 76 1.58 10.92 1.30
N GLY A 77 1.90 9.74 0.82
CA GLY A 77 3.15 9.05 1.16
C GLY A 77 3.02 7.54 1.13
N LYS A 78 3.98 6.87 1.76
CA LYS A 78 4.02 5.41 1.84
C LYS A 78 3.36 4.91 3.11
N GLY A 79 2.59 3.84 2.97
CA GLY A 79 2.07 3.04 4.08
C GLY A 79 2.63 1.62 4.00
N PHE A 80 3.00 1.06 5.13
CA PHE A 80 3.54 -0.29 5.25
C PHE A 80 2.55 -1.12 6.05
N TYR A 81 2.16 -2.25 5.47
CA TYR A 81 1.20 -3.18 6.05
C TYR A 81 1.83 -4.54 6.20
N ARG A 82 1.62 -5.20 7.33
CA ARG A 82 2.09 -6.56 7.57
C ARG A 82 0.96 -7.42 8.10
N LYS A 83 0.94 -8.66 7.66
CA LYS A 83 0.04 -9.70 8.16
C LYS A 83 0.83 -10.93 8.50
N HIS A 84 0.73 -11.38 9.74
CA HIS A 84 1.26 -12.67 10.18
C HIS A 84 0.18 -13.73 10.05
N PHE A 85 0.53 -14.84 9.43
CA PHE A 85 -0.35 -15.99 9.31
C PHE A 85 0.47 -17.27 9.09
N GLU A 86 -0.12 -18.38 9.42
CA GLU A 86 0.46 -19.69 9.15
C GLU A 86 -0.38 -20.43 8.12
N LEU A 87 0.28 -21.05 7.17
CA LEU A 87 -0.36 -21.82 6.12
C LEU A 87 0.38 -23.13 5.89
N ASN A 88 -0.30 -24.23 6.12
CA ASN A 88 0.22 -25.57 5.90
C ASN A 88 -0.38 -26.15 4.61
N LEU A 89 0.35 -26.03 3.50
CA LEU A 89 -0.09 -26.56 2.21
C LEU A 89 0.29 -28.04 2.05
N LYS A 90 -0.67 -28.84 1.57
CA LYS A 90 -0.37 -30.16 1.06
C LYS A 90 0.25 -30.06 -0.34
N PRO A 91 0.96 -31.10 -0.82
CA PRO A 91 1.66 -31.05 -2.11
C PRO A 91 0.80 -30.65 -3.32
N GLU A 92 -0.51 -30.96 -3.26
CA GLU A 92 -1.49 -30.68 -4.32
C GLU A 92 -2.24 -29.36 -4.14
N GLN A 93 -1.92 -28.58 -3.11
CA GLN A 93 -2.58 -27.32 -2.81
C GLN A 93 -1.72 -26.13 -3.24
N SER A 94 -2.38 -25.07 -3.59
CA SER A 94 -1.76 -23.77 -3.87
C SER A 94 -2.35 -22.69 -2.97
N ALA A 95 -1.57 -21.64 -2.74
CA ALA A 95 -2.02 -20.47 -2.02
C ALA A 95 -2.03 -19.25 -2.95
N ARG A 96 -3.09 -18.48 -2.88
CA ARG A 96 -3.22 -17.22 -3.62
C ARG A 96 -3.78 -16.15 -2.71
N VAL A 97 -3.18 -14.97 -2.74
CA VAL A 97 -3.76 -13.79 -2.12
C VAL A 97 -4.44 -12.93 -3.18
N GLU A 98 -5.61 -12.43 -2.84
CA GLU A 98 -6.39 -11.53 -3.70
C GLU A 98 -6.59 -10.21 -2.99
N PHE A 99 -6.43 -9.12 -3.73
CA PHE A 99 -6.69 -7.76 -3.29
C PHE A 99 -7.73 -7.14 -4.19
N ASP A 100 -8.77 -6.57 -3.60
CA ASP A 100 -9.80 -5.82 -4.35
C ASP A 100 -9.24 -4.50 -4.91
N GLY A 101 -8.30 -3.91 -4.21
CA GLY A 101 -7.55 -2.74 -4.64
C GLY A 101 -6.61 -2.26 -3.54
N ILE A 102 -5.46 -1.71 -3.94
CA ILE A 102 -4.51 -1.04 -3.04
C ILE A 102 -4.08 0.27 -3.71
N MET A 103 -4.41 1.38 -3.10
CA MET A 103 -4.07 2.72 -3.58
C MET A 103 -2.71 3.14 -3.04
N SER A 104 -1.74 3.35 -3.88
CA SER A 104 -1.44 2.93 -5.25
C SER A 104 0.03 2.51 -5.30
N HIS A 105 0.54 2.02 -6.45
CA HIS A 105 1.92 1.53 -6.56
C HIS A 105 2.26 0.47 -5.50
N ALA A 106 1.32 -0.47 -5.32
CA ALA A 106 1.46 -1.54 -4.36
C ALA A 106 2.63 -2.46 -4.70
N GLU A 107 3.43 -2.80 -3.70
CA GLU A 107 4.45 -3.84 -3.73
C GLU A 107 4.14 -4.86 -2.65
N VAL A 108 4.15 -6.13 -3.00
CA VAL A 108 3.82 -7.22 -2.08
C VAL A 108 5.02 -8.13 -1.90
N TYR A 109 5.31 -8.43 -0.65
CA TYR A 109 6.39 -9.32 -0.23
C TYR A 109 5.81 -10.46 0.61
N CYS A 110 6.38 -11.64 0.48
CA CYS A 110 6.09 -12.78 1.33
C CYS A 110 7.40 -13.39 1.84
N ASN A 111 7.53 -13.54 3.15
CA ASN A 111 8.73 -14.08 3.79
C ASN A 111 10.04 -13.41 3.32
N GLY A 112 10.02 -12.08 3.17
CA GLY A 112 11.18 -11.28 2.74
C GLY A 112 11.43 -11.25 1.23
N ARG A 113 10.61 -11.94 0.43
CA ARG A 113 10.78 -12.03 -1.03
C ARG A 113 9.69 -11.26 -1.75
N TYR A 114 10.09 -10.51 -2.77
CA TYR A 114 9.13 -9.82 -3.63
C TYR A 114 8.26 -10.81 -4.41
N VAL A 115 6.95 -10.65 -4.32
CA VAL A 115 5.96 -11.51 -4.99
C VAL A 115 5.38 -10.83 -6.22
N GLY A 116 5.12 -9.55 -6.14
CA GLY A 116 4.51 -8.77 -7.21
C GLY A 116 3.91 -7.47 -6.71
N GLY A 117 3.18 -6.79 -7.58
CA GLY A 117 2.53 -5.54 -7.23
C GLY A 117 1.61 -5.01 -8.31
N ARG A 118 1.02 -3.86 -8.04
CA ARG A 118 0.11 -3.18 -8.97
C ARG A 118 0.27 -1.67 -8.84
N PRO A 119 0.56 -0.94 -9.93
CA PRO A 119 0.65 0.52 -9.88
C PRO A 119 -0.72 1.20 -9.78
N TYR A 120 -1.75 0.62 -10.40
CA TYR A 120 -3.09 1.19 -10.44
C TYR A 120 -3.94 0.72 -9.25
N GLY A 121 -4.48 1.67 -8.48
CA GLY A 121 -5.15 1.39 -7.21
C GLY A 121 -6.60 0.90 -7.31
N TYR A 122 -7.28 1.17 -8.42
CA TYR A 122 -8.71 0.85 -8.60
C TYR A 122 -8.99 -0.47 -9.33
N SER A 123 -8.03 -1.38 -9.34
CA SER A 123 -8.24 -2.70 -9.92
C SER A 123 -7.85 -3.80 -8.97
N SER A 124 -8.66 -4.86 -8.93
CA SER A 124 -8.30 -6.08 -8.23
C SER A 124 -7.11 -6.79 -8.88
N PHE A 125 -6.37 -7.52 -8.09
CA PHE A 125 -5.29 -8.38 -8.55
C PHE A 125 -5.05 -9.53 -7.58
N ALA A 126 -4.41 -10.57 -8.08
CA ALA A 126 -4.08 -11.74 -7.31
C ALA A 126 -2.62 -12.17 -7.52
N LEU A 127 -2.01 -12.70 -6.48
CA LEU A 127 -0.63 -13.15 -6.47
C LEU A 127 -0.55 -14.57 -5.94
N ASP A 128 0.29 -15.39 -6.57
CA ASP A 128 0.56 -16.76 -6.13
C ASP A 128 1.59 -16.76 -4.99
N LEU A 129 1.19 -17.27 -3.85
CA LEU A 129 2.04 -17.41 -2.66
C LEU A 129 2.61 -18.83 -2.49
N THR A 130 2.24 -19.77 -3.36
CA THR A 130 2.66 -21.17 -3.26
C THR A 130 4.18 -21.36 -3.17
N PRO A 131 5.02 -20.57 -3.90
CA PRO A 131 6.48 -20.71 -3.86
C PRO A 131 7.17 -20.07 -2.64
N PHE A 132 6.42 -19.47 -1.71
CA PHE A 132 6.95 -18.63 -0.63
C PHE A 132 6.68 -19.22 0.80
#